data_d9f9f46d593d32c113ee1b2c35745957
#
_entry.id   d9f9f46d593d32c113ee1b2c35745957
#
_cell.length_a   1.000
_cell.length_b   1.000
_cell.length_c   1.000
_cell.angle_alpha   90.00
_cell.angle_beta   90.00
_cell.angle_gamma   90.00
#
_symmetry.space_group_name_H-M   'P 1'
#
loop_
_entity.id
_entity.type
_entity.pdbx_description
1 polymer ?
#
loop_
_entity_poly.entity_id
_entity_poly.type
_entity_poly.pdbx_seq_one_letter_code
_entity_poly.pdbx_strand_id
1 'polypeptide(L)'
;MRQLSGLLLMVMLILVLSGCGAIMSSAGAGPISEDPGERTYARQLADETIETKAIININAADEGYDAAHLSIVSYNGFVLLAGQVPAESLKQRATDVVRELDDVRRIYNELEVGPATSAGTRTNDSWITAQVKSKLLASSDTPGLRVKVLTENSVVYLMGLVTADEADRVALEAAEVSSAERVVQLFEIIPAPAI
;
A
#
# COMPACT_ATOMS: atom_id res chain seq x y z
N MET A 1 5.06 35.01 -41.89
CA MET A 1 4.00 34.59 -40.97
C MET A 1 4.23 33.20 -40.37
N ARG A 2 4.62 32.18 -41.12
CA ARG A 2 4.86 30.80 -40.57
C ARG A 2 6.04 30.66 -39.56
N GLN A 3 7.08 31.51 -39.68
CA GLN A 3 8.22 31.47 -38.75
C GLN A 3 7.90 32.17 -37.41
N LEU A 4 7.07 33.21 -37.39
CA LEU A 4 6.63 33.85 -36.14
C LEU A 4 5.72 32.91 -35.30
N SER A 5 4.87 32.09 -35.96
CA SER A 5 4.02 31.11 -35.26
C SER A 5 4.83 30.01 -34.58
N GLY A 6 5.92 29.55 -35.21
CA GLY A 6 6.82 28.53 -34.60
C GLY A 6 7.58 29.06 -33.38
N LEU A 7 8.02 30.32 -33.44
CA LEU A 7 8.72 30.96 -32.32
C LEU A 7 7.78 31.19 -31.13
N LEU A 8 6.54 31.60 -31.39
CA LEU A 8 5.52 31.79 -30.36
C LEU A 8 5.14 30.48 -29.68
N LEU A 9 5.02 29.38 -30.44
CA LEU A 9 4.73 28.03 -29.90
C LEU A 9 5.86 27.52 -29.04
N MET A 10 7.12 27.76 -29.45
CA MET A 10 8.29 27.36 -28.68
C MET A 10 8.47 28.11 -27.38
N VAL A 11 8.17 29.42 -27.37
CA VAL A 11 8.19 30.24 -26.15
C VAL A 11 7.08 29.83 -25.20
N MET A 12 5.89 29.51 -25.72
CA MET A 12 4.77 29.00 -24.91
C MET A 12 5.07 27.65 -24.27
N LEU A 13 5.79 26.77 -24.99
CA LEU A 13 6.19 25.44 -24.48
C LEU A 13 7.25 25.54 -23.34
N ILE A 14 8.17 26.51 -23.43
CA ILE A 14 9.20 26.76 -22.41
C ILE A 14 8.59 27.34 -21.13
N LEU A 15 7.55 28.16 -21.22
CA LEU A 15 6.83 28.75 -20.10
C LEU A 15 6.02 27.69 -19.29
N VAL A 16 5.61 26.59 -19.92
CA VAL A 16 4.88 25.50 -19.25
C VAL A 16 5.83 24.59 -18.44
N LEU A 17 7.11 24.48 -18.83
CA LEU A 17 8.09 23.63 -18.13
C LEU A 17 8.69 24.28 -16.87
N SER A 18 8.62 25.59 -16.71
CA SER A 18 9.20 26.28 -15.54
C SER A 18 8.21 26.50 -14.38
N GLY A 19 6.97 26.03 -14.49
CA GLY A 19 5.86 26.35 -13.59
C GLY A 19 5.67 25.44 -12.36
N CYS A 20 6.37 24.31 -12.23
CA CYS A 20 6.06 23.36 -11.14
C CYS A 20 6.63 23.75 -9.77
N GLY A 21 7.57 24.68 -9.69
CA GLY A 21 8.19 25.06 -8.40
C GLY A 21 7.59 26.27 -7.70
N ALA A 22 6.93 27.17 -8.45
CA ALA A 22 6.51 28.48 -7.92
C ALA A 22 5.08 28.54 -7.38
N ILE A 23 4.25 27.54 -7.66
CA ILE A 23 2.83 27.55 -7.25
C ILE A 23 2.65 27.06 -5.80
N MET A 24 3.59 26.25 -5.28
CA MET A 24 3.50 25.73 -3.91
C MET A 24 3.85 26.76 -2.82
N SER A 25 4.54 27.84 -3.15
CA SER A 25 4.94 28.85 -2.16
C SER A 25 3.92 30.00 -1.96
N SER A 26 2.90 30.10 -2.80
CA SER A 26 1.88 31.15 -2.72
C SER A 26 0.52 30.71 -2.15
N ALA A 27 0.29 29.41 -2.01
CA ALA A 27 -0.81 28.89 -1.21
C ALA A 27 -0.34 28.90 0.24
N GLY A 28 -0.72 29.89 1.04
CA GLY A 28 -0.32 30.09 2.43
C GLY A 28 -0.34 28.80 3.26
N ALA A 29 0.67 28.00 3.05
CA ALA A 29 0.91 26.81 3.87
C ALA A 29 1.32 27.32 5.24
N GLY A 30 0.42 27.21 6.21
CA GLY A 30 0.76 27.27 7.62
C GLY A 30 1.87 26.24 7.93
N PRO A 31 2.41 26.23 9.14
CA PRO A 31 3.42 25.24 9.52
C PRO A 31 2.88 23.85 9.18
N ILE A 32 3.68 23.05 8.47
CA ILE A 32 3.34 21.66 8.16
C ILE A 32 3.22 20.94 9.51
N SER A 33 1.98 20.74 9.98
CA SER A 33 1.73 19.90 11.13
C SER A 33 1.84 18.47 10.63
N GLU A 34 2.81 17.72 11.13
CA GLU A 34 2.88 16.29 10.88
C GLU A 34 1.67 15.63 11.55
N ASP A 35 0.73 15.10 10.76
CA ASP A 35 -0.32 14.21 11.27
C ASP A 35 0.37 12.89 11.66
N PRO A 36 0.33 12.48 12.94
CA PRO A 36 0.94 11.23 13.37
C PRO A 36 0.41 9.99 12.62
N GLY A 37 -0.76 10.10 12.00
CA GLY A 37 -1.36 9.06 11.17
C GLY A 37 -0.87 9.03 9.72
N GLU A 38 -0.09 10.03 9.30
CA GLU A 38 0.47 10.09 7.95
C GLU A 38 1.93 9.66 7.92
N ARG A 39 2.29 8.85 6.93
CA ARG A 39 3.70 8.53 6.65
C ARG A 39 4.37 9.70 5.96
N THR A 40 5.59 10.04 6.40
CA THR A 40 6.44 10.97 5.66
C THR A 40 6.72 10.44 4.25
N TYR A 41 7.03 11.34 3.30
CA TYR A 41 7.40 10.94 1.95
C TYR A 41 8.61 9.98 1.93
N ALA A 42 9.61 10.22 2.79
CA ALA A 42 10.76 9.34 2.92
C ALA A 42 10.35 7.93 3.35
N ARG A 43 9.39 7.81 4.27
CA ARG A 43 8.88 6.51 4.73
C ARG A 43 8.06 5.80 3.63
N GLN A 44 7.28 6.53 2.85
CA GLN A 44 6.58 5.96 1.69
C GLN A 44 7.54 5.38 0.67
N LEU A 45 8.63 6.10 0.35
CA LEU A 45 9.66 5.62 -0.57
C LEU A 45 10.43 4.41 -0.01
N ALA A 46 10.70 4.39 1.30
CA ALA A 46 11.29 3.23 1.96
C ALA A 46 10.38 1.99 1.86
N ASP A 47 9.08 2.15 2.08
CA ASP A 47 8.11 1.06 1.93
C ASP A 47 8.08 0.49 0.49
N GLU A 48 8.07 1.34 -0.55
CA GLU A 48 8.13 0.90 -1.95
C GLU A 48 9.46 0.18 -2.26
N THR A 49 10.56 0.63 -1.63
CA THR A 49 11.87 -0.02 -1.76
C THR A 49 11.86 -1.40 -1.11
N ILE A 50 11.25 -1.55 0.06
CA ILE A 50 11.08 -2.84 0.75
C ILE A 50 10.27 -3.80 -0.14
N GLU A 51 9.11 -3.38 -0.67
CA GLU A 51 8.26 -4.19 -1.54
C GLU A 51 9.05 -4.70 -2.77
N THR A 52 9.78 -3.79 -3.43
CA THR A 52 10.59 -4.13 -4.61
C THR A 52 11.72 -5.09 -4.30
N LYS A 53 12.49 -4.84 -3.23
CA LYS A 53 13.59 -5.72 -2.82
C LYS A 53 13.06 -7.08 -2.36
N ALA A 54 11.96 -7.10 -1.61
CA ALA A 54 11.36 -8.33 -1.12
C ALA A 54 10.96 -9.26 -2.25
N ILE A 55 10.21 -8.78 -3.25
CA ILE A 55 9.77 -9.64 -4.37
C ILE A 55 10.94 -10.16 -5.18
N ILE A 56 11.95 -9.33 -5.45
CA ILE A 56 13.14 -9.73 -6.20
C ILE A 56 13.95 -10.78 -5.42
N ASN A 57 14.22 -10.52 -4.14
CA ASN A 57 15.07 -11.38 -3.33
C ASN A 57 14.39 -12.72 -3.01
N ILE A 58 13.07 -12.72 -2.78
CA ILE A 58 12.31 -13.96 -2.55
C ILE A 58 12.37 -14.83 -3.81
N ASN A 59 12.07 -14.28 -4.99
CA ASN A 59 12.12 -15.04 -6.24
C ASN A 59 13.54 -15.54 -6.57
N ALA A 60 14.58 -14.80 -6.21
CA ALA A 60 15.97 -15.23 -6.38
C ALA A 60 16.43 -16.29 -5.37
N ALA A 61 15.73 -16.43 -4.25
CA ALA A 61 16.13 -17.31 -3.16
C ALA A 61 15.84 -18.80 -3.44
N ASP A 62 14.81 -19.10 -4.25
CA ASP A 62 14.42 -20.48 -4.54
C ASP A 62 13.54 -20.56 -5.80
N GLU A 63 13.84 -21.51 -6.72
CA GLU A 63 13.06 -21.75 -7.95
C GLU A 63 11.60 -22.18 -7.66
N GLY A 64 11.31 -22.67 -6.45
CA GLY A 64 9.95 -23.03 -6.03
C GLY A 64 8.98 -21.85 -6.05
N TYR A 65 9.48 -20.60 -6.02
CA TYR A 65 8.63 -19.41 -6.14
C TYR A 65 8.11 -19.16 -7.56
N ASP A 66 8.66 -19.81 -8.61
CA ASP A 66 8.14 -19.70 -9.98
C ASP A 66 6.68 -20.19 -10.08
N ALA A 67 6.27 -21.10 -9.20
CA ALA A 67 4.91 -21.63 -9.11
C ALA A 67 4.04 -20.91 -8.05
N ALA A 68 4.60 -19.92 -7.34
CA ALA A 68 3.92 -19.19 -6.29
C ALA A 68 3.10 -18.00 -6.84
N HIS A 69 2.17 -17.52 -6.04
CA HIS A 69 1.60 -16.19 -6.16
C HIS A 69 1.93 -15.40 -4.90
N LEU A 70 2.66 -14.29 -5.05
CA LEU A 70 3.11 -13.46 -3.95
C LEU A 70 2.55 -12.04 -4.08
N SER A 71 1.87 -11.59 -3.04
CA SER A 71 1.44 -10.22 -2.83
C SER A 71 2.19 -9.65 -1.63
N ILE A 72 3.09 -8.69 -1.87
CA ILE A 72 3.93 -8.08 -0.83
C ILE A 72 3.54 -6.63 -0.68
N VAL A 73 3.25 -6.24 0.55
CA VAL A 73 2.85 -4.87 0.88
C VAL A 73 3.62 -4.40 2.11
N SER A 74 4.18 -3.20 2.05
CA SER A 74 4.80 -2.53 3.19
C SER A 74 4.05 -1.25 3.57
N TYR A 75 3.90 -1.03 4.85
CA TYR A 75 3.36 0.20 5.42
C TYR A 75 4.11 0.55 6.70
N ASN A 76 4.85 1.64 6.67
CA ASN A 76 5.70 2.09 7.78
C ASN A 76 6.69 1.02 8.27
N GLY A 77 7.22 0.19 7.34
CA GLY A 77 8.13 -0.92 7.65
C GLY A 77 7.44 -2.17 8.24
N PHE A 78 6.11 -2.18 8.34
CA PHE A 78 5.35 -3.40 8.58
C PHE A 78 5.08 -4.06 7.24
N VAL A 79 5.56 -5.28 7.06
CA VAL A 79 5.51 -6.01 5.79
C VAL A 79 4.51 -7.15 5.89
N LEU A 80 3.56 -7.17 4.97
CA LEU A 80 2.64 -8.27 4.75
C LEU A 80 3.14 -9.11 3.57
N LEU A 81 3.27 -10.41 3.79
CA LEU A 81 3.46 -11.43 2.77
C LEU A 81 2.15 -12.21 2.66
N ALA A 82 1.42 -12.05 1.56
CA ALA A 82 0.17 -12.78 1.29
C ALA A 82 0.26 -13.51 -0.05
N GLY A 83 -0.64 -14.44 -0.30
CA GLY A 83 -0.64 -15.26 -1.50
C GLY A 83 -0.41 -16.73 -1.24
N GLN A 84 0.03 -17.49 -2.24
CA GLN A 84 0.18 -18.94 -2.16
C GLN A 84 1.58 -19.38 -2.54
N VAL A 85 2.09 -20.32 -1.78
CA VAL A 85 3.37 -21.00 -2.02
C VAL A 85 3.19 -22.51 -2.05
N PRO A 86 3.95 -23.27 -2.86
CA PRO A 86 3.76 -24.70 -2.98
C PRO A 86 4.22 -25.52 -1.76
N ALA A 87 4.96 -24.93 -0.81
CA ALA A 87 5.49 -25.65 0.34
C ALA A 87 5.69 -24.76 1.57
N GLU A 88 5.55 -25.33 2.76
CA GLU A 88 5.77 -24.64 4.04
C GLU A 88 7.20 -24.10 4.20
N SER A 89 8.20 -24.80 3.65
CA SER A 89 9.60 -24.33 3.63
C SER A 89 9.76 -23.00 2.90
N LEU A 90 9.02 -22.79 1.83
CA LEU A 90 9.03 -21.52 1.05
C LEU A 90 8.35 -20.40 1.85
N LYS A 91 7.25 -20.69 2.54
CA LYS A 91 6.62 -19.73 3.43
C LYS A 91 7.61 -19.22 4.49
N GLN A 92 8.33 -20.11 5.14
CA GLN A 92 9.35 -19.73 6.14
C GLN A 92 10.51 -18.96 5.49
N ARG A 93 11.01 -19.43 4.34
CA ARG A 93 12.12 -18.80 3.63
C ARG A 93 11.79 -17.39 3.19
N ALA A 94 10.55 -17.11 2.76
CA ALA A 94 10.12 -15.75 2.42
C ALA A 94 10.25 -14.79 3.62
N THR A 95 9.86 -15.25 4.83
CA THR A 95 10.06 -14.47 6.06
C THR A 95 11.54 -14.19 6.32
N ASP A 96 12.39 -15.20 6.16
CA ASP A 96 13.83 -15.05 6.45
C ASP A 96 14.48 -14.06 5.49
N VAL A 97 14.14 -14.11 4.20
CA VAL A 97 14.62 -13.16 3.19
C VAL A 97 14.19 -11.72 3.50
N VAL A 98 12.92 -11.52 3.88
CA VAL A 98 12.41 -10.18 4.17
C VAL A 98 12.98 -9.62 5.47
N ARG A 99 13.30 -10.47 6.44
CA ARG A 99 13.90 -10.06 7.71
C ARG A 99 15.30 -9.43 7.56
N GLU A 100 16.00 -9.75 6.48
CA GLU A 100 17.33 -9.21 6.18
C GLU A 100 17.29 -7.83 5.50
N LEU A 101 16.10 -7.35 5.13
CA LEU A 101 15.96 -6.04 4.48
C LEU A 101 16.01 -4.92 5.52
N ASP A 102 16.72 -3.84 5.17
CA ASP A 102 16.75 -2.62 5.96
C ASP A 102 15.34 -2.02 6.09
N ASP A 103 15.08 -1.30 7.17
CA ASP A 103 13.83 -0.61 7.49
C ASP A 103 12.61 -1.51 7.74
N VAL A 104 12.73 -2.84 7.66
CA VAL A 104 11.66 -3.79 8.05
C VAL A 104 11.56 -3.84 9.58
N ARG A 105 10.39 -3.47 10.09
CA ARG A 105 10.10 -3.39 11.53
C ARG A 105 9.30 -4.58 12.04
N ARG A 106 8.40 -5.10 11.18
CA ARG A 106 7.54 -6.25 11.49
C ARG A 106 7.17 -6.99 10.22
N ILE A 107 7.00 -8.31 10.31
CA ILE A 107 6.58 -9.16 9.20
C ILE A 107 5.32 -9.92 9.62
N TYR A 108 4.28 -9.84 8.79
CA TYR A 108 3.08 -10.65 8.84
C TYR A 108 3.13 -11.63 7.68
N ASN A 109 3.33 -12.90 8.00
CA ASN A 109 3.39 -13.96 6.99
C ASN A 109 2.05 -14.70 6.92
N GLU A 110 1.18 -14.21 6.04
CA GLU A 110 -0.15 -14.74 5.73
C GLU A 110 -0.12 -15.59 4.44
N LEU A 111 1.07 -16.06 4.01
CA LEU A 111 1.17 -16.99 2.89
C LEU A 111 0.45 -18.29 3.20
N GLU A 112 -0.30 -18.80 2.25
CA GLU A 112 -0.97 -20.11 2.34
C GLU A 112 -0.21 -21.16 1.54
N VAL A 113 -0.17 -22.41 2.04
CA VAL A 113 0.43 -23.51 1.31
C VAL A 113 -0.62 -24.11 0.36
N GLY A 114 -0.39 -23.95 -0.92
CA GLY A 114 -1.32 -24.41 -1.95
C GLY A 114 -0.95 -23.91 -3.34
N PRO A 115 -1.73 -24.29 -4.35
CA PRO A 115 -1.55 -23.79 -5.71
C PRO A 115 -1.88 -22.30 -5.77
N ALA A 116 -1.21 -21.58 -6.67
CA ALA A 116 -1.50 -20.17 -6.95
C ALA A 116 -2.97 -19.96 -7.34
N THR A 117 -3.59 -18.92 -6.82
CA THR A 117 -4.98 -18.55 -7.15
C THR A 117 -5.17 -18.28 -8.64
N SER A 118 -6.37 -18.57 -9.15
CA SER A 118 -6.72 -18.33 -10.54
C SER A 118 -6.75 -16.84 -10.91
N ALA A 119 -6.63 -16.52 -12.19
CA ALA A 119 -6.79 -15.14 -12.67
C ALA A 119 -8.19 -14.59 -12.32
N GLY A 120 -9.24 -15.45 -12.33
CA GLY A 120 -10.59 -15.08 -11.93
C GLY A 120 -10.67 -14.68 -10.45
N THR A 121 -10.03 -15.45 -9.57
CA THR A 121 -9.94 -15.14 -8.14
C THR A 121 -9.27 -13.79 -7.92
N ARG A 122 -8.11 -13.56 -8.55
CA ARG A 122 -7.37 -12.27 -8.43
C ARG A 122 -8.16 -11.07 -8.97
N THR A 123 -8.98 -11.28 -10.01
CA THR A 123 -9.88 -10.23 -10.51
C THR A 123 -10.97 -9.91 -9.49
N ASN A 124 -11.54 -10.93 -8.85
CA ASN A 124 -12.52 -10.76 -7.78
C ASN A 124 -11.88 -10.03 -6.57
N ASP A 125 -10.66 -10.41 -6.18
CA ASP A 125 -9.92 -9.75 -5.08
C ASP A 125 -9.67 -8.26 -5.35
N SER A 126 -9.31 -7.92 -6.60
CA SER A 126 -9.17 -6.53 -7.04
C SER A 126 -10.49 -5.76 -6.92
N TRP A 127 -11.62 -6.41 -7.24
CA TRP A 127 -12.95 -5.83 -7.09
C TRP A 127 -13.32 -5.61 -5.63
N ILE A 128 -13.06 -6.58 -4.75
CA ILE A 128 -13.27 -6.45 -3.30
C ILE A 128 -12.43 -5.29 -2.74
N THR A 129 -11.15 -5.23 -3.11
CA THR A 129 -10.25 -4.12 -2.72
C THR A 129 -10.83 -2.76 -3.12
N ALA A 130 -11.36 -2.65 -4.34
CA ALA A 130 -11.95 -1.40 -4.84
C ALA A 130 -13.20 -1.01 -4.04
N GLN A 131 -14.07 -1.98 -3.72
CA GLN A 131 -15.26 -1.74 -2.90
C GLN A 131 -14.89 -1.28 -1.49
N VAL A 132 -13.96 -1.98 -0.81
CA VAL A 132 -13.50 -1.60 0.53
C VAL A 132 -12.92 -0.19 0.51
N LYS A 133 -12.00 0.11 -0.42
CA LYS A 133 -11.41 1.45 -0.54
C LYS A 133 -12.46 2.53 -0.79
N SER A 134 -13.41 2.27 -1.70
CA SER A 134 -14.49 3.22 -2.00
C SER A 134 -15.33 3.51 -0.77
N LYS A 135 -15.66 2.47 0.02
CA LYS A 135 -16.45 2.60 1.23
C LYS A 135 -15.70 3.39 2.31
N LEU A 136 -14.43 3.07 2.56
CA LEU A 136 -13.60 3.79 3.51
C LEU A 136 -13.40 5.26 3.14
N LEU A 137 -13.30 5.57 1.84
CA LEU A 137 -13.15 6.96 1.37
C LEU A 137 -14.46 7.75 1.41
N ALA A 138 -15.61 7.07 1.32
CA ALA A 138 -16.91 7.71 1.39
C ALA A 138 -17.36 7.98 2.83
N SER A 139 -16.82 7.24 3.81
CA SER A 139 -17.13 7.42 5.22
C SER A 139 -16.36 8.62 5.80
N SER A 140 -17.07 9.54 6.46
CA SER A 140 -16.45 10.65 7.21
C SER A 140 -15.77 10.20 8.51
N ASP A 141 -16.11 9.00 8.97
CA ASP A 141 -15.71 8.49 10.28
C ASP A 141 -14.45 7.63 10.23
N THR A 142 -13.93 7.37 9.01
CA THR A 142 -12.71 6.57 8.81
C THR A 142 -11.60 7.37 8.15
N PRO A 143 -10.33 7.11 8.51
CA PRO A 143 -9.17 7.73 7.86
C PRO A 143 -8.82 7.00 6.54
N GLY A 144 -9.78 6.91 5.60
CA GLY A 144 -9.69 6.06 4.41
C GLY A 144 -8.43 6.28 3.56
N LEU A 145 -7.90 7.51 3.49
CA LEU A 145 -6.66 7.83 2.77
C LEU A 145 -5.39 7.27 3.45
N ARG A 146 -5.44 7.05 4.77
CA ARG A 146 -4.32 6.51 5.56
C ARG A 146 -4.32 4.99 5.66
N VAL A 147 -5.33 4.33 5.05
CA VAL A 147 -5.47 2.87 5.09
C VAL A 147 -5.07 2.25 3.76
N LYS A 148 -4.09 1.37 3.80
CA LYS A 148 -3.73 0.49 2.67
C LYS A 148 -4.54 -0.78 2.77
N VAL A 149 -5.18 -1.17 1.67
CA VAL A 149 -6.06 -2.34 1.57
C VAL A 149 -5.46 -3.29 0.54
N LEU A 150 -5.25 -4.53 0.92
CA LEU A 150 -4.95 -5.66 0.05
C LEU A 150 -6.04 -6.71 0.23
N THR A 151 -6.50 -7.32 -0.86
CA THR A 151 -7.32 -8.53 -0.80
C THR A 151 -6.60 -9.67 -1.47
N GLU A 152 -6.55 -10.81 -0.81
CA GLU A 152 -5.97 -12.05 -1.31
C GLU A 152 -6.89 -13.21 -0.94
N ASN A 153 -7.35 -13.95 -1.94
CA ASN A 153 -8.28 -15.08 -1.77
C ASN A 153 -9.49 -14.73 -0.90
N SER A 154 -10.17 -13.59 -1.21
CA SER A 154 -11.32 -13.02 -0.48
C SER A 154 -11.04 -12.59 0.97
N VAL A 155 -9.77 -12.65 1.44
CA VAL A 155 -9.36 -12.11 2.74
C VAL A 155 -8.85 -10.68 2.55
N VAL A 156 -9.46 -9.74 3.27
CA VAL A 156 -9.08 -8.32 3.25
C VAL A 156 -8.09 -8.03 4.36
N TYR A 157 -6.92 -7.52 4.00
CA TYR A 157 -5.89 -7.07 4.92
C TYR A 157 -5.86 -5.55 4.95
N LEU A 158 -5.89 -4.99 6.16
CA LEU A 158 -5.91 -3.55 6.41
C LEU A 158 -4.63 -3.14 7.13
N MET A 159 -3.87 -2.21 6.55
CA MET A 159 -2.66 -1.66 7.14
C MET A 159 -2.77 -0.13 7.21
N GLY A 160 -2.15 0.47 8.21
CA GLY A 160 -2.21 1.92 8.41
C GLY A 160 -1.65 2.34 9.76
N LEU A 161 -1.41 3.65 9.90
CA LEU A 161 -1.15 4.30 11.19
C LEU A 161 -2.47 4.88 11.67
N VAL A 162 -3.09 4.26 12.67
CA VAL A 162 -4.43 4.61 13.13
C VAL A 162 -4.53 4.54 14.66
N THR A 163 -5.44 5.30 15.24
CA THR A 163 -5.79 5.12 16.64
C THR A 163 -6.62 3.85 16.83
N ALA A 164 -6.77 3.37 18.07
CA ALA A 164 -7.58 2.18 18.36
C ALA A 164 -9.04 2.36 17.88
N ASP A 165 -9.64 3.51 18.14
CA ASP A 165 -11.01 3.80 17.72
C ASP A 165 -11.17 3.88 16.19
N GLU A 166 -10.15 4.40 15.49
CA GLU A 166 -10.12 4.40 14.01
C GLU A 166 -10.00 2.99 13.45
N ALA A 167 -9.14 2.14 14.06
CA ALA A 167 -8.97 0.75 13.65
C ALA A 167 -10.30 -0.02 13.69
N ASP A 168 -11.06 0.13 14.79
CA ASP A 168 -12.36 -0.52 14.95
C ASP A 168 -13.36 -0.04 13.89
N ARG A 169 -13.47 1.27 13.65
CA ARG A 169 -14.36 1.82 12.62
C ARG A 169 -13.99 1.35 11.21
N VAL A 170 -12.70 1.38 10.88
CA VAL A 170 -12.21 0.91 9.57
C VAL A 170 -12.52 -0.57 9.37
N ALA A 171 -12.32 -1.41 10.39
CA ALA A 171 -12.59 -2.83 10.31
C ALA A 171 -14.11 -3.12 10.15
N LEU A 172 -14.95 -2.39 10.87
CA LEU A 172 -16.42 -2.51 10.74
C LEU A 172 -16.86 -2.14 9.32
N GLU A 173 -16.43 -0.99 8.80
CA GLU A 173 -16.74 -0.56 7.44
C GLU A 173 -16.27 -1.56 6.37
N ALA A 174 -15.06 -2.11 6.52
CA ALA A 174 -14.54 -3.12 5.60
C ALA A 174 -15.33 -4.43 5.66
N ALA A 175 -15.78 -4.84 6.84
CA ALA A 175 -16.55 -6.07 7.05
C ALA A 175 -17.98 -6.01 6.46
N GLU A 176 -18.51 -4.82 6.19
CA GLU A 176 -19.80 -4.68 5.51
C GLU A 176 -19.75 -4.98 4.01
N VAL A 177 -18.56 -5.16 3.43
CA VAL A 177 -18.42 -5.61 2.03
C VAL A 177 -18.67 -7.10 1.96
N SER A 178 -19.87 -7.47 1.49
CA SER A 178 -20.39 -8.85 1.53
C SER A 178 -19.58 -9.89 0.76
N SER A 179 -18.72 -9.46 -0.15
CA SER A 179 -17.81 -10.33 -0.92
C SER A 179 -16.48 -10.60 -0.22
N ALA A 180 -16.19 -9.93 0.90
CA ALA A 180 -15.05 -10.24 1.75
C ALA A 180 -15.42 -11.38 2.72
N GLU A 181 -14.64 -12.44 2.73
CA GLU A 181 -14.86 -13.57 3.66
C GLU A 181 -14.33 -13.27 5.06
N ARG A 182 -13.24 -12.52 5.14
CA ARG A 182 -12.57 -12.15 6.40
C ARG A 182 -11.85 -10.83 6.27
N VAL A 183 -11.81 -10.07 7.37
CA VAL A 183 -11.01 -8.85 7.51
C VAL A 183 -9.93 -9.07 8.56
N VAL A 184 -8.69 -8.78 8.20
CA VAL A 184 -7.51 -8.89 9.06
C VAL A 184 -6.93 -7.51 9.29
N GLN A 185 -6.83 -7.12 10.54
CA GLN A 185 -6.28 -5.83 10.97
C GLN A 185 -4.78 -5.98 11.22
N LEU A 186 -3.96 -5.29 10.45
CA LEU A 186 -2.50 -5.25 10.59
C LEU A 186 -2.03 -3.81 10.83
N PHE A 187 -2.80 -3.07 11.60
CA PHE A 187 -2.53 -1.67 11.91
C PHE A 187 -1.37 -1.48 12.88
N GLU A 188 -0.65 -0.40 12.72
CA GLU A 188 0.19 0.17 13.78
C GLU A 188 -0.68 1.16 14.56
N ILE A 189 -0.94 0.86 15.83
CA ILE A 189 -1.78 1.70 16.68
C ILE A 189 -0.97 2.86 17.22
N ILE A 190 -1.44 4.06 16.94
CA ILE A 190 -0.86 5.32 17.43
C ILE A 190 -1.72 5.92 18.54
N PRO A 191 -1.14 6.74 19.43
CA PRO A 191 -1.91 7.49 20.42
C PRO A 191 -2.92 8.42 19.76
N ALA A 192 -4.09 8.56 20.38
CA ALA A 192 -5.04 9.61 19.99
C ALA A 192 -4.40 11.00 20.19
N PRO A 193 -4.65 11.98 19.29
CA PRO A 193 -4.18 13.34 19.49
C PRO A 193 -4.67 13.88 20.84
N ALA A 194 -3.77 14.54 21.59
CA ALA A 194 -4.14 15.20 22.83
C ALA A 194 -5.13 16.33 22.52
N ILE A 195 -6.27 16.32 23.20
CA ILE A 195 -7.32 17.34 23.08
C ILE A 195 -6.84 18.62 23.77
#